data_77de355b85db651f83775fed5a3145a1
#
_entry.id   77de355b85db651f83775fed5a3145a1
#
_cell.length_a   1.000
_cell.length_b   1.000
_cell.length_c   1.000
_cell.angle_alpha   90.00
_cell.angle_beta   90.00
_cell.angle_gamma   90.00
#
_symmetry.space_group_name_H-M   'P 1'
#
loop_
_entity.id
_entity.type
_entity.pdbx_description
1 polymer ?
#
loop_
_entity_poly.entity_id
_entity_poly.type
_entity_poly.pdbx_seq_one_letter_code
_entity_poly.pdbx_strand_id
1 'polypeptide(L)'
;MPKSLTFTASTDQRFTFFNDTRTEDNRRTPVSVYGVRAGFLFPPSHRRANLKGGRMASFKAGAGFYFVNQSLNQPGLLPNSSESVTRRLRMATLYYERYLFRQKAFEISMPLELGYGHSRYERNDDVSEKHELARGVFIPLGVGVSGAYHFPRVRWLPPLHWFGINMLVGYRFVLKKDIPESQINYTGLYLSVGPSFFLENLTADIKRWGQKRKRNK
;
A
#
# COMPACT_ATOMS: atom_id res chain seq x y z
N MET A 1 2.08 -17.02 16.97
CA MET A 1 2.61 -15.64 16.88
C MET A 1 4.12 -15.69 16.70
N PRO A 2 4.74 -14.83 15.90
CA PRO A 2 6.19 -14.81 15.74
C PRO A 2 6.85 -14.46 17.07
N LYS A 3 7.83 -15.26 17.47
CA LYS A 3 8.64 -15.02 18.68
C LYS A 3 9.85 -14.14 18.40
N SER A 4 10.09 -13.80 17.13
CA SER A 4 11.25 -13.05 16.66
C SER A 4 10.83 -12.07 15.58
N LEU A 5 11.67 -11.07 15.36
CA LEU A 5 11.56 -10.15 14.24
C LEU A 5 11.40 -10.93 12.92
N THR A 6 10.38 -10.60 12.15
CA THR A 6 10.06 -11.32 10.91
C THR A 6 9.96 -10.33 9.76
N PHE A 7 10.71 -10.59 8.67
CA PHE A 7 10.61 -9.81 7.44
C PHE A 7 9.27 -10.08 6.75
N THR A 8 8.66 -9.02 6.22
CA THR A 8 7.39 -9.07 5.48
C THR A 8 7.53 -8.29 4.18
N ALA A 9 6.93 -8.79 3.12
CA ALA A 9 6.80 -8.08 1.86
C ALA A 9 5.41 -8.38 1.26
N SER A 10 4.85 -7.41 0.57
CA SER A 10 3.56 -7.53 -0.10
C SER A 10 3.48 -6.60 -1.30
N THR A 11 2.70 -7.00 -2.30
CA THR A 11 2.19 -6.09 -3.32
C THR A 11 1.02 -5.31 -2.73
N ASP A 12 0.85 -4.07 -3.18
CA ASP A 12 -0.21 -3.19 -2.71
C ASP A 12 -0.79 -2.44 -3.92
N GLN A 13 -1.97 -2.83 -4.35
CA GLN A 13 -2.70 -2.16 -5.41
C GLN A 13 -3.83 -1.36 -4.78
N ARG A 14 -3.83 -0.05 -5.01
CA ARG A 14 -4.80 0.88 -4.44
C ARG A 14 -5.61 1.55 -5.51
N PHE A 15 -6.88 1.71 -5.25
CA PHE A 15 -7.78 2.59 -5.98
C PHE A 15 -7.91 3.88 -5.19
N THR A 16 -7.57 5.00 -5.79
CA THR A 16 -7.65 6.30 -5.14
C THR A 16 -8.43 7.28 -6.01
N PHE A 17 -9.00 8.30 -5.37
CA PHE A 17 -9.76 9.32 -6.05
C PHE A 17 -9.00 10.63 -5.94
N PHE A 18 -8.30 11.00 -7.00
CA PHE A 18 -7.61 12.28 -7.08
C PHE A 18 -8.55 13.36 -7.61
N ASN A 19 -8.21 14.61 -7.33
CA ASN A 19 -9.02 15.75 -7.74
C ASN A 19 -8.35 16.54 -8.90
N ASP A 20 -7.58 15.83 -9.72
CA ASP A 20 -6.83 16.41 -10.84
C ASP A 20 -7.52 16.27 -12.19
N THR A 21 -8.62 15.53 -12.24
CA THR A 21 -9.45 15.36 -13.42
C THR A 21 -10.85 15.85 -13.13
N ARG A 22 -11.29 16.86 -13.84
CA ARG A 22 -12.69 17.23 -13.92
C ARG A 22 -13.26 16.66 -15.21
N THR A 23 -14.14 15.69 -15.09
CA THR A 23 -15.11 15.41 -16.16
C THR A 23 -16.14 16.54 -16.18
N GLU A 24 -16.84 16.75 -17.29
CA GLU A 24 -17.93 17.74 -17.42
C GLU A 24 -18.93 17.62 -16.26
N ASP A 25 -19.15 16.42 -15.75
CA ASP A 25 -20.04 16.11 -14.61
C ASP A 25 -19.38 16.31 -13.24
N ASN A 26 -18.19 16.91 -13.14
CA ASN A 26 -17.43 17.10 -11.89
C ASN A 26 -17.14 15.79 -11.11
N ARG A 27 -17.20 14.64 -11.78
CA ARG A 27 -16.95 13.33 -11.18
C ARG A 27 -15.46 13.04 -11.05
N ARG A 28 -15.08 12.50 -9.90
CA ARG A 28 -13.70 12.06 -9.64
C ARG A 28 -13.42 10.75 -10.36
N THR A 29 -12.36 10.69 -11.11
CA THR A 29 -11.94 9.46 -11.79
C THR A 29 -11.11 8.58 -10.84
N PRO A 30 -11.44 7.29 -10.69
CA PRO A 30 -10.64 6.38 -9.90
C PRO A 30 -9.29 6.15 -10.56
N VAL A 31 -8.25 6.14 -9.75
CA VAL A 31 -6.86 5.96 -10.18
C VAL A 31 -6.30 4.69 -9.57
N SER A 32 -5.76 3.81 -10.41
CA SER A 32 -5.04 2.63 -9.95
C SER A 32 -3.60 3.00 -9.61
N VAL A 33 -3.23 2.83 -8.35
CA VAL A 33 -1.88 3.03 -7.83
C VAL A 33 -1.29 1.67 -7.52
N TYR A 34 -0.19 1.36 -8.18
CA TYR A 34 0.52 0.09 -7.97
C TYR A 34 1.71 0.32 -7.05
N GLY A 35 1.93 -0.62 -6.13
CA GLY A 35 3.03 -0.50 -5.19
C GLY A 35 3.50 -1.82 -4.62
N VAL A 36 4.62 -1.71 -3.93
CA VAL A 36 5.22 -2.78 -3.13
C VAL A 36 5.56 -2.24 -1.76
N ARG A 37 5.41 -3.07 -0.74
CA ARG A 37 5.74 -2.74 0.64
C ARG A 37 6.66 -3.81 1.20
N ALA A 38 7.68 -3.40 1.94
CA ALA A 38 8.58 -4.29 2.67
C ALA A 38 8.88 -3.74 4.05
N GLY A 39 9.05 -4.60 5.03
CA GLY A 39 9.33 -4.16 6.40
C GLY A 39 9.47 -5.33 7.36
N PHE A 40 9.42 -5.01 8.63
CA PHE A 40 9.58 -5.95 9.71
C PHE A 40 8.36 -5.98 10.61
N LEU A 41 7.94 -7.18 10.95
CA LEU A 41 6.96 -7.46 11.98
C LEU A 41 7.66 -7.64 13.31
N PHE A 42 7.33 -6.78 14.26
CA PHE A 42 7.86 -6.80 15.62
C PHE A 42 6.95 -7.64 16.52
N PRO A 43 7.53 -8.58 17.29
CA PRO A 43 6.75 -9.36 18.24
C PRO A 43 6.22 -8.47 19.38
N PRO A 44 5.16 -8.89 20.05
CA PRO A 44 4.64 -8.19 21.22
C PRO A 44 5.69 -8.16 22.34
N SER A 45 5.80 -7.02 23.02
CA SER A 45 6.72 -6.87 24.15
C SER A 45 6.29 -7.73 25.34
N HIS A 46 7.22 -8.52 25.90
CA HIS A 46 6.97 -9.37 27.07
C HIS A 46 6.47 -8.62 28.32
N ARG A 47 6.82 -7.33 28.48
CA ARG A 47 6.36 -6.50 29.61
C ARG A 47 4.85 -6.29 29.67
N ARG A 48 4.15 -6.37 28.54
CA ARG A 48 2.68 -6.18 28.48
C ARG A 48 1.89 -7.49 28.48
N ALA A 49 2.56 -8.64 28.41
CA ALA A 49 1.91 -9.96 28.42
C ALA A 49 1.25 -10.29 29.77
N ASN A 50 1.66 -9.64 30.85
CA ASN A 50 1.18 -9.93 32.23
C ASN A 50 -0.06 -9.11 32.63
N LEU A 51 -0.56 -8.23 31.79
CA LEU A 51 -1.83 -7.55 32.04
C LEU A 51 -2.96 -8.51 31.68
N LYS A 52 -3.71 -8.96 32.68
CA LYS A 52 -4.92 -9.80 32.51
C LYS A 52 -5.82 -9.18 31.41
N GLY A 53 -6.01 -9.89 30.30
CA GLY A 53 -6.80 -9.41 29.15
C GLY A 53 -6.03 -8.59 28.11
N GLY A 54 -4.73 -8.35 28.27
CA GLY A 54 -3.90 -7.59 27.33
C GLY A 54 -3.70 -8.35 26.02
N ARG A 55 -4.42 -7.95 24.96
CA ARG A 55 -4.14 -8.38 23.60
C ARG A 55 -2.73 -7.89 23.24
N MET A 56 -1.87 -8.83 22.92
CA MET A 56 -0.47 -8.55 22.56
C MET A 56 -0.44 -7.66 21.32
N ALA A 57 -0.05 -6.40 21.50
CA ALA A 57 0.08 -5.46 20.36
C ALA A 57 1.39 -5.72 19.64
N SER A 58 1.34 -6.47 18.55
CA SER A 58 2.40 -6.49 17.54
C SER A 58 2.25 -5.30 16.61
N PHE A 59 3.35 -4.89 15.97
CA PHE A 59 3.31 -3.86 14.94
C PHE A 59 4.25 -4.20 13.80
N LYS A 60 3.97 -3.62 12.65
CA LYS A 60 4.86 -3.63 11.48
C LYS A 60 5.43 -2.24 11.27
N ALA A 61 6.67 -2.15 10.82
CA ALA A 61 7.24 -0.91 10.31
C ALA A 61 8.10 -1.22 9.09
N GLY A 62 8.07 -0.34 8.11
CA GLY A 62 8.78 -0.56 6.87
C GLY A 62 8.63 0.59 5.88
N ALA A 63 8.98 0.29 4.63
CA ALA A 63 8.89 1.22 3.51
C ALA A 63 8.02 0.65 2.39
N GLY A 64 7.43 1.55 1.62
CA GLY A 64 6.66 1.24 0.42
C GLY A 64 7.08 2.12 -0.74
N PHE A 65 6.89 1.60 -1.95
CA PHE A 65 7.10 2.35 -3.17
C PHE A 65 5.87 2.18 -4.06
N TYR A 66 5.35 3.30 -4.58
CA TYR A 66 4.14 3.34 -5.37
C TYR A 66 4.36 4.12 -6.65
N PHE A 67 3.67 3.71 -7.70
CA PHE A 67 3.70 4.38 -8.98
C PHE A 67 2.34 4.41 -9.66
N VAL A 68 2.11 5.45 -10.45
CA VAL A 68 0.98 5.63 -11.34
C VAL A 68 1.52 6.03 -12.70
N ASN A 69 1.01 5.41 -13.74
CA ASN A 69 1.20 5.82 -15.11
C ASN A 69 -0.16 5.73 -15.80
N GLN A 70 -0.79 6.86 -16.04
CA GLN A 70 -2.15 6.91 -16.55
C GLN A 70 -2.32 8.06 -17.54
N SER A 71 -2.93 7.77 -18.68
CA SER A 71 -3.38 8.77 -19.62
C SER A 71 -4.71 9.38 -19.16
N LEU A 72 -4.80 10.69 -19.21
CA LEU A 72 -5.96 11.46 -18.82
C LEU A 72 -6.54 12.13 -20.06
N ASN A 73 -7.82 11.90 -20.32
CA ASN A 73 -8.57 12.63 -21.31
C ASN A 73 -9.21 13.84 -20.61
N GLN A 74 -9.05 15.02 -21.16
CA GLN A 74 -9.53 16.30 -20.59
C GLN A 74 -9.02 16.55 -19.16
N PRO A 75 -7.70 16.63 -18.97
CA PRO A 75 -7.16 16.98 -17.66
C PRO A 75 -7.53 18.40 -17.28
N GLY A 76 -7.71 18.66 -15.98
CA GLY A 76 -7.93 20.02 -15.47
C GLY A 76 -6.79 21.02 -15.77
N LEU A 77 -5.66 20.52 -16.27
CA LEU A 77 -4.52 21.30 -16.77
C LEU A 77 -4.77 21.91 -18.17
N LEU A 78 -5.63 21.30 -18.97
CA LEU A 78 -5.97 21.73 -20.34
C LEU A 78 -7.49 21.66 -20.54
N PRO A 79 -8.29 22.49 -19.86
CA PRO A 79 -9.74 22.35 -19.81
C PRO A 79 -10.46 22.48 -21.16
N ASN A 80 -9.80 23.06 -22.16
CA ASN A 80 -10.37 23.32 -23.49
C ASN A 80 -9.71 22.50 -24.60
N SER A 81 -8.92 21.49 -24.25
CA SER A 81 -8.18 20.69 -25.22
C SER A 81 -8.70 19.24 -25.25
N SER A 82 -8.87 18.68 -26.44
CA SER A 82 -9.13 17.26 -26.67
C SER A 82 -7.87 16.38 -26.51
N GLU A 83 -6.75 16.99 -26.15
CA GLU A 83 -5.46 16.31 -26.06
C GLU A 83 -5.34 15.46 -24.80
N SER A 84 -4.67 14.32 -24.94
CA SER A 84 -4.39 13.44 -23.85
C SER A 84 -3.13 13.87 -23.09
N VAL A 85 -3.19 13.81 -21.77
CA VAL A 85 -2.05 14.08 -20.88
C VAL A 85 -1.70 12.82 -20.12
N THR A 86 -0.43 12.44 -20.12
CA THR A 86 0.07 11.32 -19.32
C THR A 86 0.50 11.82 -17.94
N ARG A 87 -0.17 11.31 -16.89
CA ARG A 87 0.24 11.51 -15.51
C ARG A 87 1.17 10.41 -15.08
N ARG A 88 2.35 10.79 -14.60
CA ARG A 88 3.30 9.90 -13.93
C ARG A 88 3.48 10.34 -12.50
N LEU A 89 3.22 9.43 -11.57
CA LEU A 89 3.41 9.66 -10.16
C LEU A 89 4.28 8.57 -9.58
N ARG A 90 5.25 8.95 -8.77
CA ARG A 90 6.08 8.03 -7.99
C ARG A 90 6.09 8.50 -6.55
N MET A 91 5.98 7.57 -5.61
CA MET A 91 5.90 7.89 -4.20
C MET A 91 6.62 6.83 -3.38
N ALA A 92 7.53 7.27 -2.52
CA ALA A 92 8.12 6.44 -1.47
C ALA A 92 7.41 6.75 -0.15
N THR A 93 7.17 5.74 0.67
CA THR A 93 6.51 5.90 1.97
C THR A 93 7.26 5.15 3.06
N LEU A 94 7.22 5.68 4.26
CA LEU A 94 7.50 4.95 5.49
C LEU A 94 6.15 4.63 6.13
N TYR A 95 5.98 3.44 6.64
CA TYR A 95 4.74 3.06 7.30
C TYR A 95 4.99 2.42 8.66
N TYR A 96 4.04 2.70 9.55
CA TYR A 96 3.87 2.04 10.84
C TYR A 96 2.46 1.46 10.88
N GLU A 97 2.33 0.17 11.18
CA GLU A 97 1.07 -0.54 11.17
C GLU A 97 0.88 -1.27 12.49
N ARG A 98 -0.07 -0.81 13.30
CA ARG A 98 -0.38 -1.40 14.58
C ARG A 98 -1.49 -2.43 14.43
N TYR A 99 -1.26 -3.65 14.92
CA TYR A 99 -2.30 -4.66 14.98
C TYR A 99 -3.25 -4.40 16.15
N LEU A 100 -4.54 -4.26 15.83
CA LEU A 100 -5.63 -4.15 16.81
C LEU A 100 -6.12 -5.52 17.20
N PHE A 101 -6.15 -6.42 16.21
CA PHE A 101 -6.62 -7.78 16.38
C PHE A 101 -5.79 -8.69 15.49
N ARG A 102 -5.35 -9.83 16.05
CA ARG A 102 -4.58 -10.81 15.31
C ARG A 102 -4.88 -12.22 15.79
N GLN A 103 -5.50 -13.01 14.92
CA GLN A 103 -5.76 -14.44 15.12
C GLN A 103 -5.10 -15.25 13.99
N LYS A 104 -5.22 -16.59 14.05
CA LYS A 104 -4.60 -17.48 13.06
C LYS A 104 -5.09 -17.22 11.62
N ALA A 105 -6.36 -16.90 11.46
CA ALA A 105 -7.00 -16.73 10.15
C ALA A 105 -7.29 -15.27 9.80
N PHE A 106 -7.33 -14.37 10.77
CA PHE A 106 -7.80 -13.00 10.55
C PHE A 106 -6.99 -11.97 11.33
N GLU A 107 -6.67 -10.86 10.68
CA GLU A 107 -5.94 -9.74 11.25
C GLU A 107 -6.66 -8.43 10.96
N ILE A 108 -6.67 -7.52 11.93
CA ILE A 108 -7.09 -6.14 11.76
C ILE A 108 -5.97 -5.24 12.26
N SER A 109 -5.60 -4.24 11.47
CA SER A 109 -4.54 -3.31 11.78
C SER A 109 -4.88 -1.89 11.36
N MET A 110 -4.15 -0.94 11.91
CA MET A 110 -4.22 0.49 11.55
C MET A 110 -2.85 0.91 10.99
N PRO A 111 -2.71 1.03 9.66
CA PRO A 111 -1.55 1.62 9.04
C PRO A 111 -1.58 3.15 9.15
N LEU A 112 -0.43 3.71 9.47
CA LEU A 112 -0.07 5.11 9.35
C LEU A 112 1.09 5.21 8.38
N GLU A 113 0.99 6.06 7.36
CA GLU A 113 1.97 6.19 6.29
C GLU A 113 2.36 7.63 6.10
N LEU A 114 3.66 7.91 6.09
CA LEU A 114 4.22 9.19 5.69
C LEU A 114 5.03 8.99 4.40
N GLY A 115 4.79 9.81 3.38
CA GLY A 115 5.41 9.64 2.09
C GLY A 115 6.10 10.90 1.57
N TYR A 116 6.89 10.67 0.52
CA TYR A 116 7.43 11.68 -0.36
C TYR A 116 7.11 11.27 -1.79
N GLY A 117 6.38 12.11 -2.50
CA GLY A 117 5.92 11.83 -3.85
C GLY A 117 6.37 12.90 -4.84
N HIS A 118 6.56 12.45 -6.07
CA HIS A 118 6.87 13.27 -7.23
C HIS A 118 5.84 12.98 -8.32
N SER A 119 5.26 14.02 -8.86
CA SER A 119 4.32 13.95 -9.98
C SER A 119 4.86 14.70 -11.19
N ARG A 120 4.54 14.18 -12.38
CA ARG A 120 4.88 14.75 -13.66
C ARG A 120 3.72 14.56 -14.62
N TYR A 121 3.36 15.62 -15.33
CA TYR A 121 2.33 15.62 -16.35
C TYR A 121 2.98 15.93 -17.69
N GLU A 122 2.80 15.03 -18.64
CA GLU A 122 3.39 15.13 -19.99
C GLU A 122 2.26 15.11 -21.01
N ARG A 123 2.32 16.03 -21.97
CA ARG A 123 1.44 16.04 -23.13
C ARG A 123 1.94 15.01 -24.13
N ASN A 124 1.03 14.23 -24.69
CA ASN A 124 1.31 13.30 -25.76
C ASN A 124 1.01 13.98 -27.11
N ASP A 125 1.98 14.72 -27.66
CA ASP A 125 1.87 15.21 -29.02
C ASP A 125 2.31 14.09 -29.98
N ASP A 126 1.65 14.00 -31.14
CA ASP A 126 1.96 12.99 -32.18
C ASP A 126 3.37 13.16 -32.79
N VAL A 127 4.04 14.23 -32.49
CA VAL A 127 5.40 14.56 -32.95
C VAL A 127 6.36 14.41 -31.77
N SER A 128 7.03 13.28 -31.70
CA SER A 128 8.26 12.88 -30.94
C SER A 128 8.73 13.66 -29.71
N GLU A 129 8.23 14.83 -29.39
CA GLU A 129 8.63 15.67 -28.27
C GLU A 129 7.55 15.64 -27.16
N LYS A 130 7.91 15.05 -26.04
CA LYS A 130 7.09 15.07 -24.83
C LYS A 130 7.22 16.42 -24.15
N HIS A 131 6.21 17.24 -24.22
CA HIS A 131 6.18 18.51 -23.49
C HIS A 131 5.73 18.28 -22.05
N GLU A 132 6.60 18.66 -21.10
CA GLU A 132 6.27 18.66 -19.68
C GLU A 132 5.35 19.84 -19.37
N LEU A 133 4.13 19.56 -18.92
CA LEU A 133 3.13 20.58 -18.57
C LEU A 133 3.25 21.03 -17.12
N ALA A 134 3.45 20.09 -16.22
CA ALA A 134 3.57 20.37 -14.80
C ALA A 134 4.43 19.31 -14.12
N ARG A 135 5.20 19.75 -13.13
CA ARG A 135 6.01 18.90 -12.27
C ARG A 135 5.94 19.41 -10.84
N GLY A 136 5.92 18.51 -9.88
CA GLY A 136 5.97 18.93 -8.50
C GLY A 136 6.17 17.78 -7.54
N VAL A 137 6.40 18.14 -6.29
CA VAL A 137 6.57 17.23 -5.18
C VAL A 137 5.42 17.39 -4.18
N PHE A 138 5.13 16.32 -3.46
CA PHE A 138 4.12 16.35 -2.41
C PHE A 138 4.48 15.41 -1.26
N ILE A 139 4.04 15.76 -0.06
CA ILE A 139 4.26 14.98 1.16
C ILE A 139 2.90 14.47 1.64
N PRO A 140 2.55 13.20 1.35
CA PRO A 140 1.30 12.63 1.80
C PRO A 140 1.43 12.00 3.20
N LEU A 141 0.37 12.14 3.99
CA LEU A 141 0.12 11.41 5.23
C LEU A 141 -1.11 10.54 5.03
N GLY A 142 -0.97 9.24 5.17
CA GLY A 142 -2.07 8.27 5.05
C GLY A 142 -2.42 7.64 6.38
N VAL A 143 -3.71 7.50 6.65
CA VAL A 143 -4.23 6.74 7.79
C VAL A 143 -5.34 5.82 7.31
N GLY A 144 -5.41 4.61 7.85
CA GLY A 144 -6.41 3.65 7.40
C GLY A 144 -6.66 2.51 8.37
N VAL A 145 -7.54 1.62 7.92
CA VAL A 145 -7.81 0.32 8.57
C VAL A 145 -7.59 -0.76 7.53
N SER A 146 -6.83 -1.78 7.92
CA SER A 146 -6.54 -2.95 7.10
C SER A 146 -7.10 -4.21 7.75
N GLY A 147 -7.69 -5.06 6.94
CA GLY A 147 -8.11 -6.42 7.29
C GLY A 147 -7.39 -7.44 6.42
N ALA A 148 -6.86 -8.50 7.00
CA ALA A 148 -6.24 -9.58 6.25
C ALA A 148 -6.84 -10.93 6.68
N TYR A 149 -7.12 -11.75 5.67
CA TYR A 149 -7.57 -13.13 5.86
C TYR A 149 -6.51 -14.09 5.35
N HIS A 150 -6.02 -14.97 6.22
CA HIS A 150 -5.06 -16.02 5.89
C HIS A 150 -5.80 -17.28 5.48
N PHE A 151 -5.46 -17.84 4.35
CA PHE A 151 -6.04 -19.11 3.95
C PHE A 151 -5.65 -20.23 4.93
N PRO A 152 -6.57 -21.15 5.24
CA PRO A 152 -6.30 -22.25 6.14
C PRO A 152 -5.26 -23.20 5.55
N ARG A 153 -4.57 -23.94 6.43
CA ARG A 153 -3.65 -24.99 6.00
C ARG A 153 -4.45 -26.21 5.55
N VAL A 154 -4.43 -26.46 4.23
CA VAL A 154 -5.10 -27.61 3.63
C VAL A 154 -4.10 -28.73 3.39
N ARG A 155 -4.46 -29.98 3.74
CA ARG A 155 -3.54 -31.14 3.70
C ARG A 155 -3.03 -31.46 2.29
N TRP A 156 -3.88 -31.30 1.29
CA TRP A 156 -3.54 -31.59 -0.12
C TRP A 156 -2.84 -30.42 -0.82
N LEU A 157 -2.94 -29.19 -0.27
CA LEU A 157 -2.28 -28.00 -0.81
C LEU A 157 -1.57 -27.21 0.29
N PRO A 158 -0.45 -27.74 0.85
CA PRO A 158 0.24 -27.11 1.98
C PRO A 158 0.67 -25.66 1.76
N PRO A 159 1.08 -25.22 0.54
CA PRO A 159 1.47 -23.83 0.33
C PRO A 159 0.32 -22.83 0.39
N LEU A 160 -0.94 -23.25 0.35
CA LEU A 160 -2.09 -22.34 0.31
C LEU A 160 -2.10 -21.37 1.51
N HIS A 161 -1.69 -21.81 2.69
CA HIS A 161 -1.66 -20.95 3.90
C HIS A 161 -0.56 -19.88 3.89
N TRP A 162 0.31 -19.84 2.87
CA TRP A 162 1.22 -18.72 2.64
C TRP A 162 0.51 -17.53 1.98
N PHE A 163 -0.69 -17.75 1.48
CA PHE A 163 -1.49 -16.75 0.79
C PHE A 163 -2.72 -16.35 1.61
N GLY A 164 -3.32 -15.24 1.22
CA GLY A 164 -4.57 -14.74 1.75
C GLY A 164 -5.06 -13.54 0.96
N ILE A 165 -6.04 -12.86 1.51
CA ILE A 165 -6.61 -11.64 0.95
C ILE A 165 -6.39 -10.53 1.95
N ASN A 166 -5.95 -9.39 1.45
CA ASN A 166 -5.83 -8.15 2.21
C ASN A 166 -6.80 -7.10 1.67
N MET A 167 -7.43 -6.38 2.58
CA MET A 167 -8.28 -5.23 2.28
C MET A 167 -7.80 -4.05 3.11
N LEU A 168 -7.75 -2.88 2.50
CA LEU A 168 -7.34 -1.64 3.15
C LEU A 168 -8.27 -0.52 2.73
N VAL A 169 -8.78 0.22 3.70
CA VAL A 169 -9.53 1.46 3.50
C VAL A 169 -8.80 2.55 4.25
N GLY A 170 -8.55 3.66 3.60
CA GLY A 170 -7.86 4.76 4.26
C GLY A 170 -8.10 6.09 3.58
N TYR A 171 -7.61 7.12 4.24
CA TYR A 171 -7.64 8.50 3.77
C TYR A 171 -6.24 9.08 3.74
N ARG A 172 -5.91 9.78 2.66
CA ARG A 172 -4.64 10.44 2.45
C ARG A 172 -4.83 11.95 2.52
N PHE A 173 -4.01 12.58 3.34
CA PHE A 173 -3.85 14.02 3.42
C PHE A 173 -2.56 14.42 2.73
N VAL A 174 -2.55 15.53 2.02
CA VAL A 174 -1.33 16.14 1.50
C VAL A 174 -0.92 17.27 2.42
N LEU A 175 0.16 17.06 3.18
CA LEU A 175 0.68 18.03 4.15
C LEU A 175 1.38 19.20 3.46
N LYS A 176 2.12 18.91 2.39
CA LYS A 176 2.83 19.90 1.59
C LYS A 176 2.77 19.49 0.13
N LYS A 177 2.54 20.45 -0.74
CA LYS A 177 2.65 20.28 -2.19
C LYS A 177 3.38 21.48 -2.79
N ASP A 178 4.20 21.19 -3.77
CA ASP A 178 4.93 22.16 -4.58
C ASP A 178 4.59 21.87 -6.06
N ILE A 179 3.31 22.07 -6.38
CA ILE A 179 2.78 21.92 -7.72
C ILE A 179 2.15 23.26 -8.05
N PRO A 180 2.58 23.92 -9.16
CA PRO A 180 2.16 25.28 -9.49
C PRO A 180 0.65 25.44 -9.58
N GLU A 181 -0.06 24.34 -9.85
CA GLU A 181 -1.48 24.39 -10.12
C GLU A 181 -2.31 24.04 -8.88
N SER A 182 -3.11 25.02 -8.47
CA SER A 182 -3.99 24.94 -7.31
C SER A 182 -5.04 23.82 -7.41
N GLN A 183 -5.32 23.32 -8.61
CA GLN A 183 -6.36 22.34 -8.89
C GLN A 183 -5.92 20.88 -8.65
N ILE A 184 -4.60 20.60 -8.65
CA ILE A 184 -4.07 19.26 -8.44
C ILE A 184 -4.03 18.97 -6.95
N ASN A 185 -4.83 18.00 -6.51
CA ASN A 185 -4.86 17.58 -5.12
C ASN A 185 -4.92 16.05 -5.02
N TYR A 186 -3.95 15.48 -4.31
CA TYR A 186 -3.86 14.05 -4.06
C TYR A 186 -4.47 13.62 -2.71
N THR A 187 -5.16 14.54 -2.05
CA THR A 187 -5.94 14.25 -0.84
C THR A 187 -7.19 13.47 -1.20
N GLY A 188 -7.48 12.39 -0.51
CA GLY A 188 -8.68 11.62 -0.75
C GLY A 188 -8.68 10.22 -0.16
N LEU A 189 -9.82 9.57 -0.35
CA LEU A 189 -10.03 8.20 0.03
C LEU A 189 -9.19 7.27 -0.87
N TYR A 190 -8.69 6.19 -0.28
CA TYR A 190 -8.09 5.09 -1.03
C TYR A 190 -8.60 3.75 -0.51
N LEU A 191 -8.74 2.81 -1.43
CA LEU A 191 -9.17 1.45 -1.20
C LEU A 191 -8.12 0.50 -1.79
N SER A 192 -7.84 -0.59 -1.12
CA SER A 192 -7.01 -1.68 -1.66
C SER A 192 -7.68 -3.01 -1.38
N VAL A 193 -7.72 -3.87 -2.36
CA VAL A 193 -8.12 -5.28 -2.22
C VAL A 193 -7.18 -6.09 -3.09
N GLY A 194 -6.55 -7.09 -2.51
CA GLY A 194 -5.64 -7.90 -3.30
C GLY A 194 -5.14 -9.15 -2.59
N PRO A 195 -4.49 -10.04 -3.34
CA PRO A 195 -3.81 -11.18 -2.75
C PRO A 195 -2.63 -10.72 -1.90
N SER A 196 -2.43 -11.39 -0.78
CA SER A 196 -1.29 -11.17 0.12
C SER A 196 -0.47 -12.44 0.24
N PHE A 197 0.84 -12.28 0.27
CA PHE A 197 1.78 -13.36 0.51
C PHE A 197 2.40 -13.18 1.89
N PHE A 198 2.19 -14.17 2.77
CA PHE A 198 2.64 -14.13 4.15
C PHE A 198 3.99 -14.85 4.30
N LEU A 199 5.09 -14.12 4.11
CA LEU A 199 6.45 -14.64 4.25
C LEU A 199 6.72 -15.27 5.62
N GLU A 200 6.02 -14.85 6.64
CA GLU A 200 6.12 -15.44 7.99
C GLU A 200 5.69 -16.89 8.03
N ASN A 201 4.63 -17.26 7.28
CA ASN A 201 4.17 -18.64 7.19
C ASN A 201 5.15 -19.51 6.40
N LEU A 202 5.70 -18.97 5.31
CA LEU A 202 6.75 -19.63 4.53
C LEU A 202 8.01 -19.86 5.38
N THR A 203 8.50 -18.85 6.07
CA THR A 203 9.70 -18.96 6.93
C THR A 203 9.50 -19.93 8.07
N ALA A 204 8.29 -19.99 8.65
CA ALA A 204 7.96 -20.98 9.69
C ALA A 204 8.00 -22.42 9.14
N ASP A 205 7.51 -22.64 7.92
CA ASP A 205 7.55 -23.97 7.30
C ASP A 205 8.98 -24.38 6.90
N ILE A 206 9.78 -23.49 6.35
CA ILE A 206 11.19 -23.77 6.05
C ILE A 206 11.94 -24.20 7.32
N LYS A 207 11.75 -23.47 8.44
CA LYS A 207 12.35 -23.84 9.71
C LYS A 207 11.91 -25.23 10.19
N ARG A 208 10.61 -25.56 10.06
CA ARG A 208 10.09 -26.89 10.42
C ARG A 208 10.66 -28.00 9.56
N TRP A 209 10.81 -27.79 8.25
CA TRP A 209 11.42 -28.77 7.34
C TRP A 209 12.91 -28.99 7.66
N GLY A 210 13.66 -27.94 7.97
CA GLY A 210 15.04 -28.04 8.40
C GLY A 210 15.22 -28.83 9.70
N GLN A 211 14.31 -28.63 10.67
CA GLN A 211 14.33 -29.38 11.94
C GLN A 211 13.99 -30.87 11.75
N LYS A 212 13.02 -31.20 10.88
CA LYS A 212 12.70 -32.60 10.56
C LYS A 212 13.86 -33.33 9.90
N ARG A 213 14.56 -32.69 8.98
CA ARG A 213 15.77 -33.27 8.35
C ARG A 213 16.89 -33.58 9.35
N LYS A 214 17.07 -32.74 10.39
CA LYS A 214 18.09 -32.97 11.44
C LYS A 214 17.72 -34.09 12.40
N ARG A 215 16.44 -34.42 12.57
CA ARG A 215 15.99 -35.52 13.45
C ARG A 215 16.02 -36.88 12.75
N ASN A 216 16.07 -36.90 11.44
CA ASN A 216 16.10 -38.13 10.63
C ASN A 216 17.52 -38.51 10.15
N LYS A 217 18.52 -37.75 10.56
CA LYS A 217 19.96 -38.09 10.48
C LYS A 217 20.47 -38.49 11.88
#